data_b24774e21c1e9d3e055884e607c8eef3
#
_entry.id   b24774e21c1e9d3e055884e607c8eef3
#
_cell.length_a   1.000
_cell.length_b   1.000
_cell.length_c   1.000
_cell.angle_alpha   90.00
_cell.angle_beta   90.00
_cell.angle_gamma   90.00
#
_symmetry.space_group_name_H-M   'P 1'
#
loop_
_entity.id
_entity.type
_entity.pdbx_description
1 polymer ?
#
loop_
_entity_poly.entity_id
_entity_poly.type
_entity_poly.pdbx_seq_one_letter_code
_entity_poly.pdbx_strand_id
1 'polypeptide(L)'
;YLASRYDTVTGEYIEVPNRIGLLDRKLRVVAENTDGREDWLKWATVAVQSSYGFEWQGDNILIARENLLFDVAEHYEAKFHEKLQTQDLIGFAKVIAWNIWQMDGLKFVIPNSCCTKEIIEEDLFESHVISKPCEGCKLGYGEKSYLRHNGIYCKIRDWKENKTLRFVDIMK
;
A
#
# COMPACT_ATOMS: atom_id res chain seq x y z
N TYR A 1 1.43 -11.06 7.10
CA TYR A 1 0.04 -10.80 6.69
C TYR A 1 -0.45 -9.50 7.34
N LEU A 2 -1.17 -8.66 6.57
CA LEU A 2 -1.89 -7.52 7.14
C LEU A 2 -3.22 -7.99 7.75
N ALA A 3 -3.98 -8.82 7.05
CA ALA A 3 -5.20 -9.48 7.51
C ALA A 3 -5.12 -10.98 7.27
N SER A 4 -5.73 -11.79 8.13
CA SER A 4 -5.73 -13.25 8.05
C SER A 4 -7.17 -13.81 8.03
N ARG A 5 -7.95 -13.40 7.02
CA ARG A 5 -9.35 -13.85 6.87
C ARG A 5 -9.47 -15.32 6.45
N TYR A 6 -8.45 -15.84 5.79
CA TYR A 6 -8.44 -17.22 5.30
C TYR A 6 -7.12 -17.89 5.63
N ASP A 7 -7.17 -19.17 5.94
CA ASP A 7 -5.99 -20.01 6.06
C ASP A 7 -5.34 -20.19 4.67
N THR A 8 -4.05 -19.93 4.58
CA THR A 8 -3.32 -19.93 3.30
C THR A 8 -3.03 -21.32 2.75
N VAL A 9 -3.20 -22.38 3.55
CA VAL A 9 -2.97 -23.76 3.15
C VAL A 9 -4.29 -24.44 2.79
N THR A 10 -5.31 -24.27 3.65
CA THR A 10 -6.61 -24.95 3.47
C THR A 10 -7.63 -24.11 2.71
N GLY A 11 -7.45 -22.78 2.68
CA GLY A 11 -8.43 -21.84 2.14
C GLY A 11 -9.66 -21.63 3.05
N GLU A 12 -9.66 -22.20 4.24
CA GLU A 12 -10.77 -22.08 5.17
C GLU A 12 -10.86 -20.67 5.76
N TYR A 13 -12.10 -20.21 5.99
CA TYR A 13 -12.35 -18.92 6.63
C TYR A 13 -11.94 -18.98 8.11
N ILE A 14 -11.26 -17.94 8.56
CA ILE A 14 -10.82 -17.78 9.94
C ILE A 14 -11.77 -16.81 10.65
N GLU A 15 -12.38 -17.24 11.71
CA GLU A 15 -13.23 -16.42 12.57
C GLU A 15 -12.45 -15.24 13.16
N VAL A 16 -13.08 -14.07 13.29
CA VAL A 16 -12.44 -12.81 13.72
C VAL A 16 -11.58 -12.96 14.99
N PRO A 17 -12.01 -13.66 16.06
CA PRO A 17 -11.18 -13.82 17.27
C PRO A 17 -9.87 -14.58 17.04
N ASN A 18 -9.82 -15.42 16.01
CA ASN A 18 -8.68 -16.29 15.71
C ASN A 18 -7.71 -15.70 14.69
N ARG A 19 -8.01 -14.52 14.12
CA ARG A 19 -7.16 -13.83 13.14
C ARG A 19 -5.90 -13.29 13.79
N ILE A 20 -4.76 -13.40 13.10
CA ILE A 20 -3.43 -13.07 13.60
C ILE A 20 -2.68 -12.03 12.77
N GLY A 21 -3.27 -11.51 11.72
CA GLY A 21 -2.66 -10.46 10.88
C GLY A 21 -2.34 -9.19 11.67
N LEU A 22 -1.49 -8.34 11.12
CA LEU A 22 -1.07 -7.10 11.78
C LEU A 22 -2.27 -6.16 12.05
N LEU A 23 -3.16 -6.01 11.07
CA LEU A 23 -4.37 -5.19 11.20
C LEU A 23 -5.36 -5.86 12.15
N ASP A 24 -5.55 -7.20 12.05
CA ASP A 24 -6.40 -7.96 12.97
C ASP A 24 -6.05 -7.69 14.44
N ARG A 25 -4.75 -7.73 14.77
CA ARG A 25 -4.29 -7.47 16.13
C ARG A 25 -4.55 -6.03 16.58
N LYS A 26 -4.36 -5.05 15.68
CA LYS A 26 -4.68 -3.64 15.98
C LYS A 26 -6.17 -3.46 16.21
N LEU A 27 -7.02 -4.02 15.35
CA LEU A 27 -8.48 -3.92 15.47
C LEU A 27 -9.01 -4.62 16.73
N ARG A 28 -8.38 -5.73 17.13
CA ARG A 28 -8.69 -6.39 18.40
C ARG A 28 -8.40 -5.46 19.59
N VAL A 29 -7.22 -4.83 19.63
CA VAL A 29 -6.88 -3.86 20.69
C VAL A 29 -7.87 -2.69 20.70
N VAL A 30 -8.27 -2.21 19.53
CA VAL A 30 -9.32 -1.18 19.42
C VAL A 30 -10.64 -1.68 20.00
N ALA A 31 -11.05 -2.90 19.65
CA ALA A 31 -12.29 -3.49 20.16
C ALA A 31 -12.29 -3.70 21.68
N GLU A 32 -11.15 -4.06 22.25
CA GLU A 32 -10.98 -4.26 23.70
C GLU A 32 -11.00 -2.94 24.50
N ASN A 33 -10.59 -1.82 23.86
CA ASN A 33 -10.39 -0.53 24.55
C ASN A 33 -11.40 0.55 24.16
N THR A 34 -12.45 0.22 23.43
CA THR A 34 -13.52 1.17 23.05
C THR A 34 -14.88 0.56 23.35
N ASP A 35 -15.78 1.34 23.89
CA ASP A 35 -17.16 0.89 24.17
C ASP A 35 -18.16 1.38 23.12
N GLY A 36 -17.97 2.60 22.61
CA GLY A 36 -18.87 3.25 21.67
C GLY A 36 -18.42 3.14 20.21
N ARG A 37 -19.42 3.21 19.31
CA ARG A 37 -19.20 3.17 17.86
C ARG A 37 -18.26 4.27 17.38
N GLU A 38 -18.43 5.52 17.83
CA GLU A 38 -17.63 6.66 17.38
C GLU A 38 -16.16 6.52 17.75
N ASP A 39 -15.87 6.07 18.98
CA ASP A 39 -14.51 5.83 19.43
C ASP A 39 -13.88 4.67 18.68
N TRP A 40 -14.62 3.60 18.43
CA TRP A 40 -14.14 2.48 17.64
C TRP A 40 -13.77 2.92 16.22
N LEU A 41 -14.64 3.64 15.52
CA LEU A 41 -14.41 4.16 14.17
C LEU A 41 -13.16 5.06 14.11
N LYS A 42 -13.00 5.93 15.10
CA LYS A 42 -11.83 6.80 15.23
C LYS A 42 -10.54 5.99 15.33
N TRP A 43 -10.47 5.04 16.26
CA TRP A 43 -9.26 4.26 16.50
C TRP A 43 -9.01 3.20 15.45
N ALA A 44 -10.04 2.59 14.88
CA ALA A 44 -9.93 1.70 13.74
C ALA A 44 -9.37 2.45 12.51
N THR A 45 -9.80 3.70 12.29
CA THR A 45 -9.22 4.55 11.23
C THR A 45 -7.72 4.75 11.45
N VAL A 46 -7.27 5.05 12.67
CA VAL A 46 -5.84 5.17 12.99
C VAL A 46 -5.11 3.85 12.78
N ALA A 47 -5.71 2.72 13.16
CA ALA A 47 -5.16 1.39 12.94
C ALA A 47 -4.93 1.09 11.45
N VAL A 48 -5.91 1.42 10.61
CA VAL A 48 -5.81 1.26 9.14
C VAL A 48 -4.79 2.25 8.57
N GLN A 49 -4.80 3.53 8.98
CA GLN A 49 -3.85 4.54 8.55
C GLN A 49 -2.39 4.19 8.85
N SER A 50 -2.15 3.44 9.92
CA SER A 50 -0.82 2.96 10.32
C SER A 50 -0.44 1.59 9.74
N SER A 51 -1.23 1.06 8.80
CA SER A 51 -1.01 -0.24 8.17
C SER A 51 -0.76 -0.06 6.68
N TYR A 52 0.51 -0.22 6.28
CA TYR A 52 0.96 -0.03 4.91
C TYR A 52 1.41 -1.36 4.30
N GLY A 53 1.23 -1.48 2.99
CA GLY A 53 1.71 -2.63 2.23
C GLY A 53 1.88 -2.30 0.76
N PHE A 54 2.73 -3.06 0.09
CA PHE A 54 2.90 -2.97 -1.35
C PHE A 54 3.00 -4.36 -1.96
N GLU A 55 2.65 -4.44 -3.23
CA GLU A 55 2.67 -5.66 -4.02
C GLU A 55 3.16 -5.32 -5.43
N TRP A 56 3.80 -6.29 -6.08
CA TRP A 56 4.26 -6.17 -7.45
C TRP A 56 3.10 -6.25 -8.46
N GLN A 57 2.19 -7.20 -8.25
CA GLN A 57 1.11 -7.48 -9.19
C GLN A 57 -0.14 -6.66 -8.89
N GLY A 58 -0.69 -6.02 -9.93
CA GLY A 58 -1.88 -5.18 -9.80
C GLY A 58 -3.13 -5.93 -9.32
N ASP A 59 -3.33 -7.15 -9.79
CA ASP A 59 -4.48 -7.99 -9.40
C ASP A 59 -4.44 -8.34 -7.91
N ASN A 60 -3.26 -8.66 -7.38
CA ASN A 60 -3.08 -8.92 -5.95
C ASN A 60 -3.37 -7.68 -5.10
N ILE A 61 -3.10 -6.48 -5.60
CA ILE A 61 -3.45 -5.22 -4.92
C ILE A 61 -4.96 -5.10 -4.72
N LEU A 62 -5.75 -5.43 -5.75
CA LEU A 62 -7.21 -5.37 -5.64
C LEU A 62 -7.71 -6.34 -4.57
N ILE A 63 -7.28 -7.59 -4.62
CA ILE A 63 -7.62 -8.63 -3.65
C ILE A 63 -7.19 -8.23 -2.24
N ALA A 64 -5.98 -7.67 -2.09
CA ALA A 64 -5.47 -7.21 -0.79
C ALA A 64 -6.32 -6.07 -0.21
N ARG A 65 -6.69 -5.08 -1.03
CA ARG A 65 -7.55 -3.96 -0.62
C ARG A 65 -8.94 -4.42 -0.21
N GLU A 66 -9.53 -5.31 -0.98
CA GLU A 66 -10.84 -5.89 -0.70
C GLU A 66 -10.83 -6.70 0.59
N ASN A 67 -9.84 -7.57 0.77
CA ASN A 67 -9.68 -8.35 1.99
C ASN A 67 -9.52 -7.47 3.24
N LEU A 68 -8.74 -6.40 3.18
CA LEU A 68 -8.58 -5.46 4.29
C LEU A 68 -9.88 -4.71 4.60
N LEU A 69 -10.65 -4.33 3.58
CA LEU A 69 -11.92 -3.64 3.78
C LEU A 69 -12.95 -4.56 4.46
N PHE A 70 -13.05 -5.81 3.98
CA PHE A 70 -13.91 -6.81 4.63
C PHE A 70 -13.45 -7.15 6.04
N ASP A 71 -12.13 -7.21 6.27
CA ASP A 71 -11.58 -7.46 7.59
C ASP A 71 -12.03 -6.41 8.61
N VAL A 72 -11.94 -5.12 8.24
CA VAL A 72 -12.43 -4.01 9.08
C VAL A 72 -13.94 -4.13 9.34
N ALA A 73 -14.73 -4.45 8.30
CA ALA A 73 -16.17 -4.59 8.42
C ALA A 73 -16.58 -5.75 9.35
N GLU A 74 -15.89 -6.87 9.25
CA GLU A 74 -16.13 -8.07 10.06
C GLU A 74 -15.71 -7.86 11.53
N HIS A 75 -14.62 -7.15 11.78
CA HIS A 75 -14.24 -6.75 13.15
C HIS A 75 -15.28 -5.81 13.79
N TYR A 76 -15.85 -4.89 13.01
CA TYR A 76 -16.94 -4.03 13.48
C TYR A 76 -18.19 -4.86 13.81
N GLU A 77 -18.62 -5.73 12.88
CA GLU A 77 -19.79 -6.59 13.03
C GLU A 77 -19.65 -7.55 14.24
N ALA A 78 -18.46 -8.11 14.44
CA ALA A 78 -18.16 -8.97 15.58
C ALA A 78 -18.31 -8.24 16.93
N LYS A 79 -18.01 -6.92 16.98
CA LYS A 79 -18.13 -6.13 18.21
C LYS A 79 -19.53 -5.61 18.47
N PHE A 80 -20.20 -5.07 17.45
CA PHE A 80 -21.44 -4.32 17.61
C PHE A 80 -22.69 -5.12 17.18
N HIS A 81 -22.53 -6.30 16.57
CA HIS A 81 -23.59 -7.12 16.01
C HIS A 81 -24.45 -6.40 14.97
N GLU A 82 -23.87 -5.40 14.30
CA GLU A 82 -24.49 -4.63 13.22
C GLU A 82 -23.49 -4.37 12.08
N LYS A 83 -24.00 -4.12 10.87
CA LYS A 83 -23.15 -3.83 9.72
C LYS A 83 -22.63 -2.40 9.75
N LEU A 84 -21.40 -2.25 9.30
CA LEU A 84 -20.78 -0.95 9.07
C LEU A 84 -21.57 -0.15 8.03
N GLN A 85 -21.81 1.12 8.29
CA GLN A 85 -22.52 2.00 7.35
C GLN A 85 -21.69 2.22 6.09
N THR A 86 -22.36 2.38 4.95
CA THR A 86 -21.69 2.59 3.65
C THR A 86 -20.74 3.78 3.67
N GLN A 87 -21.08 4.85 4.37
CA GLN A 87 -20.22 6.04 4.46
C GLN A 87 -18.90 5.75 5.18
N ASP A 88 -18.93 4.94 6.25
CA ASP A 88 -17.74 4.55 6.99
C ASP A 88 -16.87 3.57 6.16
N LEU A 89 -17.51 2.63 5.44
CA LEU A 89 -16.82 1.75 4.49
C LEU A 89 -16.07 2.56 3.42
N ILE A 90 -16.68 3.60 2.85
CA ILE A 90 -16.04 4.49 1.88
C ILE A 90 -14.84 5.19 2.53
N GLY A 91 -14.96 5.61 3.79
CA GLY A 91 -13.86 6.19 4.56
C GLY A 91 -12.67 5.25 4.66
N PHE A 92 -12.89 4.01 5.11
CA PHE A 92 -11.84 2.99 5.19
C PHE A 92 -11.26 2.62 3.82
N ALA A 93 -12.11 2.48 2.78
CA ALA A 93 -11.66 2.17 1.43
C ALA A 93 -10.69 3.24 0.89
N LYS A 94 -10.93 4.52 1.17
CA LYS A 94 -10.02 5.62 0.80
C LYS A 94 -8.65 5.50 1.49
N VAL A 95 -8.65 5.17 2.79
CA VAL A 95 -7.38 4.97 3.52
C VAL A 95 -6.63 3.77 2.97
N ILE A 96 -7.30 2.64 2.80
CA ILE A 96 -6.72 1.40 2.26
C ILE A 96 -6.16 1.62 0.84
N ALA A 97 -6.88 2.36 -0.02
CA ALA A 97 -6.43 2.66 -1.37
C ALA A 97 -5.11 3.44 -1.41
N TRP A 98 -4.85 4.30 -0.42
CA TRP A 98 -3.57 4.99 -0.28
C TRP A 98 -2.48 4.15 0.36
N ASN A 99 -2.84 3.28 1.31
CA ASN A 99 -1.90 2.52 2.11
C ASN A 99 -1.45 1.20 1.46
N ILE A 100 -2.21 0.69 0.50
CA ILE A 100 -1.88 -0.53 -0.24
C ILE A 100 -1.69 -0.16 -1.71
N TRP A 101 -0.46 -0.24 -2.19
CA TRP A 101 -0.11 0.24 -3.53
C TRP A 101 0.79 -0.73 -4.30
N GLN A 102 0.83 -0.55 -5.62
CA GLN A 102 1.70 -1.30 -6.49
C GLN A 102 3.12 -0.70 -6.49
N MET A 103 4.13 -1.50 -6.19
CA MET A 103 5.50 -1.04 -6.17
C MET A 103 6.49 -2.20 -6.41
N ASP A 104 7.53 -1.92 -7.19
CA ASP A 104 8.77 -2.69 -7.17
C ASP A 104 9.53 -2.36 -5.88
N GLY A 105 9.54 -3.30 -4.92
CA GLY A 105 10.13 -3.09 -3.60
C GLY A 105 11.65 -2.86 -3.60
N LEU A 106 12.34 -3.13 -4.70
CA LEU A 106 13.78 -2.90 -4.85
C LEU A 106 14.09 -1.57 -5.54
N LYS A 107 13.18 -1.09 -6.40
CA LYS A 107 13.35 0.14 -7.19
C LYS A 107 12.54 1.32 -6.67
N PHE A 108 11.51 1.05 -5.83
CA PHE A 108 10.55 2.03 -5.30
C PHE A 108 9.74 2.78 -6.37
N VAL A 109 9.63 2.20 -7.56
CA VAL A 109 8.83 2.70 -8.67
C VAL A 109 7.70 1.74 -8.99
N ILE A 110 6.70 2.20 -9.75
CA ILE A 110 5.68 1.32 -10.31
C ILE A 110 6.36 0.29 -11.22
N PRO A 111 6.05 -1.00 -11.10
CA PRO A 111 6.62 -2.04 -11.94
C PRO A 111 6.54 -1.70 -13.43
N ASN A 112 7.61 -1.97 -14.15
CA ASN A 112 7.73 -1.71 -15.60
C ASN A 112 7.59 -0.23 -16.03
N SER A 113 7.61 0.74 -15.11
CA SER A 113 7.52 2.17 -15.44
C SER A 113 8.84 2.78 -15.90
N CYS A 114 9.97 2.11 -15.71
CA CYS A 114 11.26 2.56 -16.24
C CYS A 114 11.30 2.37 -17.76
N CYS A 115 11.78 3.39 -18.46
CA CYS A 115 11.87 3.37 -19.92
C CYS A 115 13.26 3.77 -20.40
N THR A 116 13.57 3.40 -21.64
CA THR A 116 14.70 3.95 -22.40
C THR A 116 14.28 5.30 -22.95
N LYS A 117 15.06 6.34 -22.70
CA LYS A 117 14.83 7.69 -23.25
C LYS A 117 15.64 7.87 -24.51
N GLU A 118 15.02 8.37 -25.55
CA GLU A 118 15.70 8.88 -26.72
C GLU A 118 16.09 10.34 -26.48
N ILE A 119 17.37 10.64 -26.63
CA ILE A 119 17.91 12.00 -26.48
C ILE A 119 18.51 12.36 -27.82
N ILE A 120 18.15 13.54 -28.34
CA ILE A 120 18.78 14.10 -29.53
C ILE A 120 20.04 14.86 -29.04
N GLU A 121 21.20 14.37 -29.39
CA GLU A 121 22.44 15.12 -29.23
C GLU A 121 22.73 15.84 -30.55
N GLU A 122 22.75 17.19 -30.49
CA GLU A 122 23.10 18.04 -31.62
C GLU A 122 24.59 18.29 -31.60
N ASP A 123 25.31 17.86 -32.63
CA ASP A 123 26.67 18.28 -32.93
C ASP A 123 26.60 19.39 -33.97
N LEU A 124 27.72 20.12 -34.17
CA LEU A 124 27.81 21.28 -35.05
C LEU A 124 27.35 21.05 -36.50
N PHE A 125 27.20 19.80 -36.92
CA PHE A 125 26.87 19.42 -38.31
C PHE A 125 25.77 18.37 -38.43
N GLU A 126 25.46 17.58 -37.35
CA GLU A 126 24.50 16.50 -37.41
C GLU A 126 23.77 16.33 -36.07
N SER A 127 22.51 15.87 -36.15
CA SER A 127 21.74 15.45 -34.96
C SER A 127 21.67 13.95 -34.90
N HIS A 128 22.12 13.36 -33.78
CA HIS A 128 22.08 11.92 -33.53
C HIS A 128 21.07 11.60 -32.44
N VAL A 129 20.22 10.58 -32.70
CA VAL A 129 19.31 10.05 -31.67
C VAL A 129 20.08 9.00 -30.86
N ILE A 130 20.36 9.30 -29.60
CA ILE A 130 20.99 8.36 -28.67
C ILE A 130 19.95 7.80 -27.72
N SER A 131 19.93 6.47 -27.63
CA SER A 131 19.04 5.73 -26.76
C SER A 131 19.71 5.54 -25.40
N LYS A 132 19.22 6.25 -24.34
CA LYS A 132 19.74 6.12 -22.97
C LYS A 132 18.79 5.27 -22.11
N PRO A 133 19.18 4.03 -21.74
CA PRO A 133 18.42 3.22 -20.81
C PRO A 133 18.39 3.84 -19.42
N CYS A 134 17.43 3.43 -18.59
CA CYS A 134 17.30 3.89 -17.20
C CYS A 134 18.60 3.61 -16.42
N GLU A 135 19.19 4.64 -15.85
CA GLU A 135 20.46 4.56 -15.10
C GLU A 135 20.35 3.61 -13.90
N GLY A 136 19.28 3.72 -13.10
CA GLY A 136 19.05 2.84 -11.98
C GLY A 136 18.93 1.37 -12.38
N CYS A 137 18.29 1.07 -13.53
CA CYS A 137 18.23 -0.29 -14.06
C CYS A 137 19.58 -0.82 -14.55
N LYS A 138 20.45 0.07 -15.05
CA LYS A 138 21.82 -0.26 -15.45
C LYS A 138 22.72 -0.61 -14.27
N LEU A 139 22.59 0.12 -13.16
CA LEU A 139 23.37 -0.08 -11.94
C LEU A 139 22.97 -1.35 -11.18
N GLY A 140 21.81 -1.95 -11.52
CA GLY A 140 21.28 -3.08 -10.79
C GLY A 140 20.88 -2.72 -9.37
N TYR A 141 21.13 -3.61 -8.41
CA TYR A 141 20.75 -3.42 -7.01
C TYR A 141 21.89 -2.84 -6.15
N GLY A 142 22.77 -2.03 -6.76
CA GLY A 142 23.86 -1.37 -6.05
C GLY A 142 23.40 -0.25 -5.10
N GLU A 143 24.33 0.23 -4.27
CA GLU A 143 24.07 1.29 -3.29
C GLU A 143 23.44 2.52 -3.96
N LYS A 144 22.25 2.92 -3.46
CA LYS A 144 21.49 4.09 -3.95
C LYS A 144 21.03 4.03 -5.43
N SER A 145 21.08 2.87 -6.10
CA SER A 145 20.53 2.72 -7.45
C SER A 145 19.05 3.09 -7.51
N TYR A 146 18.30 2.85 -6.41
CA TYR A 146 16.88 3.20 -6.27
C TYR A 146 16.59 4.70 -6.40
N LEU A 147 17.56 5.59 -6.25
CA LEU A 147 17.40 7.04 -6.45
C LEU A 147 17.56 7.46 -7.92
N ARG A 148 18.02 6.56 -8.80
CA ARG A 148 18.41 6.89 -10.18
C ARG A 148 17.48 6.27 -11.24
N HIS A 149 16.33 5.75 -10.82
CA HIS A 149 15.34 5.28 -11.76
C HIS A 149 14.61 6.45 -12.44
N ASN A 150 14.33 6.28 -13.73
CA ASN A 150 13.51 7.24 -14.49
C ASN A 150 12.04 6.86 -14.58
N GLY A 151 11.63 5.80 -13.87
CA GLY A 151 10.26 5.37 -13.75
C GLY A 151 9.41 6.24 -12.82
N ILE A 152 8.16 5.86 -12.63
CA ILE A 152 7.21 6.58 -11.78
C ILE A 152 7.43 6.13 -10.33
N TYR A 153 8.01 7.00 -9.50
CA TYR A 153 8.19 6.73 -8.08
C TYR A 153 6.86 6.63 -7.34
N CYS A 154 6.74 5.59 -6.52
CA CYS A 154 5.55 5.37 -5.71
C CYS A 154 5.41 6.43 -4.63
N LYS A 155 4.15 6.77 -4.33
CA LYS A 155 3.79 7.76 -3.33
C LYS A 155 3.13 7.08 -2.14
N ILE A 156 3.38 7.63 -0.96
CA ILE A 156 2.78 7.22 0.31
C ILE A 156 2.12 8.45 0.96
N ARG A 157 1.04 8.22 1.70
CA ARG A 157 0.37 9.27 2.46
C ARG A 157 0.84 9.25 3.90
N ASP A 158 1.33 10.39 4.38
CA ASP A 158 1.47 10.68 5.79
C ASP A 158 0.14 11.22 6.31
N TRP A 159 -0.57 10.40 7.06
CA TRP A 159 -1.90 10.75 7.59
C TRP A 159 -1.85 11.77 8.71
N LYS A 160 -0.77 11.82 9.49
CA LYS A 160 -0.59 12.76 10.58
C LYS A 160 -0.36 14.18 10.05
N GLU A 161 0.57 14.31 9.10
CA GLU A 161 0.92 15.60 8.49
C GLU A 161 0.02 15.95 7.30
N ASN A 162 -0.88 15.04 6.91
CA ASN A 162 -1.76 15.17 5.74
C ASN A 162 -1.00 15.47 4.43
N LYS A 163 0.19 14.86 4.26
CA LYS A 163 1.09 15.07 3.14
C LYS A 163 1.24 13.82 2.29
N THR A 164 1.55 14.02 1.01
CA THR A 164 1.93 12.94 0.11
C THR A 164 3.43 13.04 -0.16
N LEU A 165 4.14 11.95 0.10
CA LEU A 165 5.59 11.84 -0.05
C LEU A 165 5.91 10.78 -1.10
N ARG A 166 7.07 10.84 -1.74
CA ARG A 166 7.59 9.71 -2.48
C ARG A 166 8.13 8.68 -1.48
N PHE A 167 7.81 7.41 -1.68
CA PHE A 167 8.28 6.35 -0.78
C PHE A 167 9.82 6.33 -0.68
N VAL A 168 10.51 6.55 -1.79
CA VAL A 168 11.98 6.61 -1.86
C VAL A 168 12.59 7.67 -0.94
N ASP A 169 11.88 8.75 -0.62
CA ASP A 169 12.41 9.83 0.23
C ASP A 169 12.39 9.47 1.71
N ILE A 170 11.63 8.44 2.11
CA ILE A 170 11.59 7.92 3.49
C ILE A 170 12.78 6.98 3.76
N MET A 171 13.40 6.45 2.70
CA MET A 171 14.51 5.49 2.77
C MET A 171 15.90 6.16 2.81
N LYS A 172 15.96 7.49 2.91
CA LYS A 172 17.20 8.28 2.96
C LYS A 172 17.81 8.33 4.35
#